data_06c1fdaa4877b25c3e32060025fbc77a
#
_entry.id   06c1fdaa4877b25c3e32060025fbc77a
#
_cell.length_a   1.000
_cell.length_b   1.000
_cell.length_c   1.000
_cell.angle_alpha   90.00
_cell.angle_beta   90.00
_cell.angle_gamma   90.00
#
_symmetry.space_group_name_H-M   'P 1'
#
loop_
_entity.id
_entity.type
_entity.pdbx_description
1 polymer ?
#
loop_
_entity_poly.entity_id
_entity_poly.type
_entity_poly.pdbx_seq_one_letter_code
_entity_poly.pdbx_strand_id
1 'polypeptide(L)'
;KIVHDIAYLGNKEQKFDIAMLMSHGGKKSFSDIHTLGALSDTAKKSFRGTLDFLRGAVASEGAEEDTCLLLDPTVKSISLPLLLCKEDNVVGNHAASAGQIDHNKLFYIMSRGFSEVEAKHIIVESMIRPIIDRIGDETIEEAALAAVRNKI
;
A
#
# COMPACT_ATOMS: atom_id res chain seq x y z
N LYS A 1 -11.50 -16.57 4.06
CA LYS A 1 -10.79 -15.36 4.45
C LYS A 1 -9.57 -15.19 3.55
N ILE A 2 -9.40 -14.01 2.96
CA ILE A 2 -8.23 -13.62 2.16
C ILE A 2 -7.70 -12.30 2.72
N VAL A 3 -6.37 -12.23 2.91
CA VAL A 3 -5.65 -10.97 3.16
C VAL A 3 -4.58 -10.87 2.09
N HIS A 4 -4.50 -9.73 1.44
CA HIS A 4 -3.53 -9.50 0.38
C HIS A 4 -2.76 -8.22 0.64
N ASP A 5 -1.50 -8.37 0.98
CA ASP A 5 -0.59 -7.26 1.24
C ASP A 5 0.33 -7.04 0.03
N ILE A 6 0.43 -5.80 -0.42
CA ILE A 6 1.29 -5.37 -1.52
C ILE A 6 2.20 -4.25 -1.05
N ALA A 7 3.51 -4.44 -1.16
CA ALA A 7 4.49 -3.39 -0.97
C ALA A 7 5.17 -3.05 -2.30
N TYR A 8 5.30 -1.77 -2.62
CA TYR A 8 5.99 -1.33 -3.83
C TYR A 8 6.85 -0.09 -3.59
N LEU A 9 7.96 -0.03 -4.33
CA LEU A 9 8.83 1.15 -4.37
C LEU A 9 9.12 1.50 -5.83
N GLY A 10 8.84 2.72 -6.22
CA GLY A 10 9.08 3.22 -7.56
C GLY A 10 10.08 4.36 -7.58
N ASN A 11 11.06 4.30 -8.48
CA ASN A 11 12.00 5.38 -8.74
C ASN A 11 12.20 5.59 -10.25
N LYS A 12 12.92 6.63 -10.60
CA LYS A 12 13.19 7.02 -11.99
C LYS A 12 11.88 7.20 -12.76
N GLU A 13 11.72 6.56 -13.89
CA GLU A 13 10.53 6.62 -14.75
C GLU A 13 9.61 5.39 -14.63
N GLN A 14 9.77 4.61 -13.56
CA GLN A 14 8.99 3.39 -13.37
C GLN A 14 7.50 3.67 -13.31
N LYS A 15 6.72 2.77 -13.87
CA LYS A 15 5.25 2.83 -13.88
C LYS A 15 4.70 1.55 -13.31
N PHE A 16 3.82 1.69 -12.31
CA PHE A 16 3.06 0.60 -11.72
C PHE A 16 1.60 0.72 -12.14
N ASP A 17 1.04 -0.36 -12.62
CA ASP A 17 -0.39 -0.52 -12.86
C ASP A 17 -0.86 -1.75 -12.08
N ILE A 18 -1.49 -1.51 -10.94
CA ILE A 18 -1.93 -2.53 -10.01
C ILE A 18 -3.45 -2.61 -10.09
N ALA A 19 -3.96 -3.75 -10.56
CA ALA A 19 -5.40 -4.01 -10.61
C ALA A 19 -5.74 -5.21 -9.75
N MET A 20 -6.65 -5.01 -8.78
CA MET A 20 -7.11 -6.02 -7.86
C MET A 20 -8.63 -6.16 -7.94
N LEU A 21 -9.11 -7.40 -7.94
CA LEU A 21 -10.53 -7.72 -7.86
C LEU A 21 -10.73 -8.77 -6.78
N MET A 22 -11.51 -8.43 -5.76
CA MET A 22 -11.99 -9.36 -4.75
C MET A 22 -13.49 -9.59 -4.91
N SER A 23 -13.86 -10.78 -5.39
CA SER A 23 -15.27 -11.17 -5.56
C SER A 23 -15.72 -12.03 -4.39
N HIS A 24 -16.72 -11.56 -3.69
CA HIS A 24 -17.40 -12.28 -2.61
C HIS A 24 -18.60 -13.04 -3.17
N GLY A 25 -18.48 -14.36 -3.33
CA GLY A 25 -19.54 -15.22 -3.88
C GLY A 25 -20.24 -16.10 -2.84
N GLY A 26 -19.78 -16.10 -1.60
CA GLY A 26 -20.30 -16.92 -0.52
C GLY A 26 -20.60 -16.13 0.75
N LYS A 27 -21.43 -16.70 1.61
CA LYS A 27 -21.81 -16.09 2.90
C LYS A 27 -20.62 -15.98 3.84
N LYS A 28 -20.56 -14.91 4.64
CA LYS A 28 -19.56 -14.69 5.70
C LYS A 28 -18.11 -14.76 5.16
N SER A 29 -17.91 -14.38 3.91
CA SER A 29 -16.58 -14.26 3.36
C SER A 29 -15.90 -12.96 3.83
N PHE A 30 -14.57 -12.99 3.92
CA PHE A 30 -13.77 -11.85 4.37
C PHE A 30 -12.63 -11.60 3.40
N SER A 31 -12.44 -10.36 3.00
CA SER A 31 -11.23 -9.92 2.28
C SER A 31 -10.67 -8.61 2.83
N ASP A 32 -9.35 -8.48 2.74
CA ASP A 32 -8.65 -7.27 3.12
C ASP A 32 -7.46 -7.06 2.17
N ILE A 33 -7.40 -5.92 1.51
CA ILE A 33 -6.33 -5.56 0.57
C ILE A 33 -5.60 -4.36 1.14
N HIS A 34 -4.30 -4.52 1.40
CA HIS A 34 -3.44 -3.42 1.79
C HIS A 34 -2.37 -3.20 0.72
N THR A 35 -2.32 -1.99 0.21
CA THR A 35 -1.29 -1.56 -0.75
C THR A 35 -0.52 -0.40 -0.14
N LEU A 36 0.76 -0.62 0.12
CA LEU A 36 1.67 0.38 0.70
C LEU A 36 2.86 0.60 -0.22
N GLY A 37 3.20 1.85 -0.48
CA GLY A 37 4.40 2.10 -1.27
C GLY A 37 4.90 3.53 -1.23
N ALA A 38 6.09 3.73 -1.83
CA ALA A 38 6.70 5.03 -1.99
C ALA A 38 7.17 5.24 -3.43
N LEU A 39 7.10 6.48 -3.89
CA LEU A 39 7.52 6.90 -5.22
C LEU A 39 8.51 8.06 -5.12
N SER A 40 9.61 7.96 -5.89
CA SER A 40 10.61 9.01 -6.06
C SER A 40 10.80 9.37 -7.54
N ASP A 41 11.56 10.43 -7.80
CA ASP A 41 11.88 10.95 -9.13
C ASP A 41 10.62 11.31 -9.95
N THR A 42 10.37 10.58 -11.04
CA THR A 42 9.21 10.77 -11.91
C THR A 42 8.33 9.52 -12.01
N ALA A 43 8.48 8.62 -11.06
CA ALA A 43 7.72 7.38 -11.02
C ALA A 43 6.21 7.62 -10.91
N LYS A 44 5.45 6.67 -11.43
CA LYS A 44 3.98 6.75 -11.51
C LYS A 44 3.36 5.46 -11.00
N LYS A 45 2.23 5.57 -10.31
CA LYS A 45 1.44 4.44 -9.89
C LYS A 45 -0.04 4.68 -10.20
N SER A 46 -0.70 3.66 -10.70
CA SER A 46 -2.15 3.55 -10.80
C SER A 46 -2.59 2.32 -10.03
N PHE A 47 -3.47 2.50 -9.06
CA PHE A 47 -4.12 1.42 -8.33
C PHE A 47 -5.60 1.40 -8.66
N ARG A 48 -6.13 0.22 -8.99
CA ARG A 48 -7.53 -0.05 -9.22
C ARG A 48 -7.94 -1.22 -8.36
N GLY A 49 -8.49 -0.93 -7.19
CA GLY A 49 -9.07 -1.92 -6.29
C GLY A 49 -10.58 -2.07 -6.55
N THR A 50 -11.07 -3.27 -6.57
CA THR A 50 -12.50 -3.56 -6.71
C THR A 50 -12.92 -4.61 -5.70
N LEU A 51 -13.88 -4.26 -4.85
CA LEU A 51 -14.61 -5.20 -4.02
C LEU A 51 -15.98 -5.46 -4.69
N ASP A 52 -16.27 -6.70 -5.09
CA ASP A 52 -17.52 -7.09 -5.72
C ASP A 52 -18.28 -8.09 -4.84
N PHE A 53 -19.33 -7.61 -4.17
CA PHE A 53 -20.23 -8.44 -3.36
C PHE A 53 -21.36 -8.95 -4.23
N LEU A 54 -21.26 -10.22 -4.66
CA LEU A 54 -22.26 -10.87 -5.49
C LEU A 54 -23.51 -11.20 -4.67
N ARG A 55 -24.63 -11.37 -5.34
CA ARG A 55 -25.89 -11.80 -4.69
C ARG A 55 -25.67 -13.15 -4.01
N GLY A 56 -26.05 -13.25 -2.74
CA GLY A 56 -25.82 -14.41 -1.88
C GLY A 56 -24.59 -14.31 -0.97
N ALA A 57 -23.80 -13.24 -1.08
CA ALA A 57 -22.64 -12.97 -0.20
C ALA A 57 -23.03 -12.43 1.19
N VAL A 58 -24.14 -12.90 1.72
CA VAL A 58 -24.73 -12.41 2.99
C VAL A 58 -23.73 -12.43 4.13
N ALA A 59 -23.66 -11.34 4.91
CA ALA A 59 -22.77 -11.12 6.04
C ALA A 59 -21.27 -11.23 5.68
N SER A 60 -20.94 -10.88 4.45
CA SER A 60 -19.54 -10.78 4.02
C SER A 60 -18.98 -9.40 4.29
N GLU A 61 -17.66 -9.34 4.53
CA GLU A 61 -16.93 -8.13 4.84
C GLU A 61 -15.71 -8.00 3.90
N GLY A 62 -15.51 -6.83 3.36
CA GLY A 62 -14.36 -6.52 2.50
C GLY A 62 -13.80 -5.15 2.81
N ALA A 63 -12.48 -5.03 2.83
CA ALA A 63 -11.79 -3.76 2.95
C ALA A 63 -10.67 -3.67 1.90
N GLU A 64 -10.39 -2.44 1.47
CA GLU A 64 -9.19 -2.12 0.69
C GLU A 64 -8.59 -0.80 1.15
N GLU A 65 -7.28 -0.78 1.27
CA GLU A 65 -6.51 0.42 1.61
C GLU A 65 -5.33 0.57 0.66
N ASP A 66 -5.19 1.76 0.08
CA ASP A 66 -4.06 2.13 -0.75
C ASP A 66 -3.36 3.36 -0.20
N THR A 67 -2.14 3.19 0.28
CA THR A 67 -1.31 4.26 0.82
C THR A 67 -0.03 4.44 0.00
N CYS A 68 0.20 5.68 -0.47
CA CYS A 68 1.37 6.05 -1.26
C CYS A 68 2.12 7.24 -0.65
N LEU A 69 3.38 7.05 -0.33
CA LEU A 69 4.29 8.13 0.08
C LEU A 69 4.95 8.76 -1.13
N LEU A 70 4.81 10.06 -1.28
CA LEU A 70 5.38 10.85 -2.37
C LEU A 70 6.69 11.48 -1.89
N LEU A 71 7.82 10.98 -2.38
CA LEU A 71 9.16 11.45 -1.98
C LEU A 71 9.61 12.68 -2.78
N ASP A 72 9.02 12.88 -3.97
CA ASP A 72 9.33 13.99 -4.87
C ASP A 72 8.05 14.61 -5.43
N PRO A 73 8.05 15.92 -5.76
CA PRO A 73 6.88 16.61 -6.30
C PRO A 73 6.50 16.19 -7.73
N THR A 74 7.39 15.46 -8.42
CA THR A 74 7.23 15.03 -9.82
C THR A 74 6.54 13.69 -9.98
N VAL A 75 6.42 12.93 -8.89
CA VAL A 75 5.74 11.62 -8.90
C VAL A 75 4.23 11.78 -9.08
N LYS A 76 3.60 10.71 -9.57
CA LYS A 76 2.14 10.66 -9.75
C LYS A 76 1.57 9.39 -9.15
N SER A 77 0.62 9.53 -8.23
CA SER A 77 -0.17 8.43 -7.68
C SER A 77 -1.64 8.64 -7.99
N ILE A 78 -2.26 7.63 -8.59
CA ILE A 78 -3.71 7.58 -8.86
C ILE A 78 -4.25 6.36 -8.14
N SER A 79 -5.32 6.53 -7.39
CA SER A 79 -6.07 5.45 -6.75
C SER A 79 -7.54 5.53 -7.16
N LEU A 80 -8.07 4.42 -7.65
CA LEU A 80 -9.44 4.29 -8.16
C LEU A 80 -10.12 3.09 -7.47
N PRO A 81 -10.51 3.23 -6.20
CA PRO A 81 -11.24 2.18 -5.50
C PRO A 81 -12.67 2.08 -6.03
N LEU A 82 -13.17 0.85 -6.17
CA LEU A 82 -14.53 0.57 -6.63
C LEU A 82 -15.22 -0.45 -5.72
N LEU A 83 -16.40 -0.11 -5.26
CA LEU A 83 -17.24 -0.97 -4.43
C LEU A 83 -18.53 -1.33 -5.18
N LEU A 84 -18.69 -2.60 -5.51
CA LEU A 84 -19.89 -3.14 -6.18
C LEU A 84 -20.68 -3.99 -5.18
N CYS A 85 -21.87 -3.52 -4.78
CA CYS A 85 -22.73 -4.21 -3.84
C CYS A 85 -24.01 -4.71 -4.56
N LYS A 86 -24.08 -6.03 -4.80
CA LYS A 86 -25.27 -6.72 -5.32
C LYS A 86 -26.00 -7.48 -4.21
N GLU A 87 -25.55 -7.34 -2.98
CA GLU A 87 -26.11 -7.91 -1.75
C GLU A 87 -26.25 -6.81 -0.70
N ASP A 88 -27.35 -6.74 0.00
CA ASP A 88 -27.65 -5.66 0.95
C ASP A 88 -26.96 -5.85 2.31
N ASN A 89 -26.83 -7.09 2.76
CA ASN A 89 -26.23 -7.41 4.05
C ASN A 89 -24.74 -7.70 3.93
N VAL A 90 -23.95 -6.66 3.64
CA VAL A 90 -22.48 -6.73 3.55
C VAL A 90 -21.85 -5.49 4.17
N VAL A 91 -20.56 -5.58 4.51
CA VAL A 91 -19.74 -4.46 4.94
C VAL A 91 -18.60 -4.28 3.95
N GLY A 92 -18.58 -3.14 3.29
CA GLY A 92 -17.52 -2.78 2.34
C GLY A 92 -16.86 -1.45 2.74
N ASN A 93 -15.55 -1.43 2.88
CA ASN A 93 -14.78 -0.24 3.19
C ASN A 93 -13.68 -0.04 2.15
N HIS A 94 -13.41 1.21 1.80
CA HIS A 94 -12.22 1.55 1.05
C HIS A 94 -11.57 2.82 1.60
N ALA A 95 -10.24 2.88 1.52
CA ALA A 95 -9.46 4.05 1.86
C ALA A 95 -8.35 4.24 0.82
N ALA A 96 -8.08 5.49 0.47
CA ALA A 96 -6.95 5.83 -0.37
C ALA A 96 -6.28 7.08 0.17
N SER A 97 -4.96 7.01 0.34
CA SER A 97 -4.17 8.15 0.79
C SER A 97 -2.89 8.30 -0.04
N ALA A 98 -2.57 9.54 -0.36
CA ALA A 98 -1.28 9.88 -0.95
C ALA A 98 -0.79 11.17 -0.30
N GLY A 99 0.42 11.16 0.23
CA GLY A 99 0.98 12.30 0.94
C GLY A 99 2.48 12.40 0.81
N GLN A 100 3.00 13.60 0.98
CA GLN A 100 4.44 13.84 1.09
C GLN A 100 4.94 13.45 2.48
N ILE A 101 6.27 13.32 2.60
CA ILE A 101 6.89 13.12 3.91
C ILE A 101 6.55 14.33 4.80
N ASP A 102 6.17 14.02 6.05
CA ASP A 102 6.01 15.03 7.09
C ASP A 102 7.38 15.69 7.37
N HIS A 103 7.49 16.97 7.05
CA HIS A 103 8.71 17.74 7.24
C HIS A 103 9.18 17.79 8.70
N ASN A 104 8.26 17.75 9.67
CA ASN A 104 8.62 17.72 11.08
C ASN A 104 9.25 16.38 11.48
N LYS A 105 8.72 15.27 10.96
CA LYS A 105 9.33 13.94 11.15
C LYS A 105 10.71 13.87 10.51
N LEU A 106 10.83 14.35 9.28
CA LEU A 106 12.10 14.40 8.56
C LEU A 106 13.11 15.22 9.35
N PHE A 107 12.77 16.45 9.73
CA PHE A 107 13.62 17.33 10.52
C PHE A 107 14.01 16.70 11.86
N TYR A 108 13.09 16.05 12.56
CA TYR A 108 13.38 15.38 13.82
C TYR A 108 14.44 14.29 13.66
N ILE A 109 14.34 13.44 12.63
CA ILE A 109 15.32 12.38 12.39
C ILE A 109 16.69 12.99 12.03
N MET A 110 16.70 14.00 11.16
CA MET A 110 17.92 14.73 10.78
C MET A 110 18.60 15.41 11.99
N SER A 111 17.81 15.95 12.94
CA SER A 111 18.34 16.56 14.17
C SER A 111 19.03 15.55 15.11
N ARG A 112 18.83 14.26 14.87
CA ARG A 112 19.51 13.16 15.57
C ARG A 112 20.79 12.69 14.88
N GLY A 113 21.23 13.39 13.81
CA GLY A 113 22.48 13.14 13.13
C GLY A 113 22.38 12.32 11.85
N PHE A 114 21.18 12.01 11.38
CA PHE A 114 20.99 11.35 10.09
C PHE A 114 20.99 12.37 8.95
N SER A 115 21.54 11.99 7.80
CA SER A 115 21.37 12.74 6.56
C SER A 115 19.90 12.71 6.11
N GLU A 116 19.52 13.59 5.19
CA GLU A 116 18.18 13.60 4.62
C GLU A 116 17.84 12.27 3.93
N VAL A 117 18.80 11.70 3.20
CA VAL A 117 18.64 10.40 2.53
C VAL A 117 18.37 9.28 3.55
N GLU A 118 19.18 9.18 4.59
CA GLU A 118 18.99 8.18 5.65
C GLU A 118 17.66 8.38 6.38
N ALA A 119 17.24 9.61 6.61
CA ALA A 119 15.96 9.91 7.24
C ALA A 119 14.77 9.46 6.36
N LYS A 120 14.85 9.69 5.03
CA LYS A 120 13.85 9.18 4.08
C LYS A 120 13.80 7.65 4.08
N HIS A 121 14.95 6.98 4.08
CA HIS A 121 15.04 5.51 4.19
C HIS A 121 14.34 4.99 5.44
N ILE A 122 14.63 5.58 6.61
CA ILE A 122 14.02 5.19 7.87
C ILE A 122 12.49 5.32 7.81
N ILE A 123 11.98 6.43 7.25
CA ILE A 123 10.54 6.67 7.13
C ILE A 123 9.89 5.63 6.22
N VAL A 124 10.45 5.38 5.04
CA VAL A 124 9.90 4.41 4.09
C VAL A 124 9.99 2.98 4.63
N GLU A 125 11.13 2.59 5.20
CA GLU A 125 11.30 1.27 5.82
C GLU A 125 10.26 1.06 6.94
N SER A 126 10.07 2.05 7.81
CA SER A 126 9.09 1.97 8.91
C SER A 126 7.64 1.81 8.41
N MET A 127 7.31 2.41 7.26
CA MET A 127 5.98 2.31 6.66
C MET A 127 5.74 0.92 6.05
N ILE A 128 6.74 0.35 5.38
CA ILE A 128 6.61 -0.94 4.66
C ILE A 128 6.81 -2.13 5.61
N ARG A 129 7.57 -1.96 6.68
CA ARG A 129 7.93 -3.02 7.61
C ARG A 129 6.76 -3.88 8.09
N PRO A 130 5.59 -3.33 8.44
CA PRO A 130 4.46 -4.16 8.87
C PRO A 130 3.98 -5.19 7.84
N ILE A 131 4.19 -4.93 6.53
CA ILE A 131 3.91 -5.91 5.47
C ILE A 131 5.01 -6.96 5.41
N ILE A 132 6.27 -6.53 5.49
CA ILE A 132 7.42 -7.44 5.42
C ILE A 132 7.38 -8.43 6.60
N ASP A 133 7.13 -7.95 7.82
CA ASP A 133 7.07 -8.77 9.03
C ASP A 133 5.94 -9.83 9.01
N ARG A 134 4.99 -9.73 8.07
CA ARG A 134 3.95 -10.76 7.86
C ARG A 134 4.39 -11.92 6.98
N ILE A 135 5.54 -11.83 6.33
CA ILE A 135 6.07 -12.88 5.45
C ILE A 135 6.37 -14.14 6.26
N GLY A 136 6.89 -13.99 7.49
CA GLY A 136 7.16 -15.08 8.42
C GLY A 136 8.36 -15.96 8.01
N ASP A 137 9.23 -15.44 7.12
CA ASP A 137 10.50 -16.05 6.73
C ASP A 137 11.61 -15.00 6.81
N GLU A 138 12.49 -15.17 7.77
CA GLU A 138 13.54 -14.21 8.12
C GLU A 138 14.48 -13.92 6.94
N THR A 139 14.78 -14.92 6.12
CA THR A 139 15.64 -14.76 4.93
C THR A 139 14.98 -13.88 3.86
N ILE A 140 13.68 -14.08 3.63
CA ILE A 140 12.91 -13.28 2.67
C ILE A 140 12.69 -11.86 3.20
N GLU A 141 12.44 -11.72 4.50
CA GLU A 141 12.27 -10.41 5.15
C GLU A 141 13.54 -9.57 5.05
N GLU A 142 14.72 -10.16 5.34
CA GLU A 142 16.01 -9.48 5.20
C GLU A 142 16.29 -9.09 3.75
N ALA A 143 16.01 -9.97 2.79
CA ALA A 143 16.18 -9.67 1.38
C ALA A 143 15.26 -8.53 0.91
N ALA A 144 14.01 -8.51 1.39
CA ALA A 144 13.06 -7.44 1.10
C ALA A 144 13.50 -6.10 1.69
N LEU A 145 13.96 -6.07 2.95
CA LEU A 145 14.51 -4.87 3.59
C LEU A 145 15.76 -4.36 2.88
N ALA A 146 16.66 -5.25 2.46
CA ALA A 146 17.83 -4.88 1.67
C ALA A 146 17.43 -4.25 0.32
N ALA A 147 16.40 -4.80 -0.35
CA ALA A 147 15.87 -4.24 -1.59
C ALA A 147 15.25 -2.84 -1.37
N VAL A 148 14.56 -2.62 -0.25
CA VAL A 148 14.05 -1.29 0.15
C VAL A 148 15.18 -0.28 0.27
N ARG A 149 16.23 -0.61 1.03
CA ARG A 149 17.40 0.28 1.26
C ARG A 149 18.17 0.62 -0.01
N ASN A 150 18.23 -0.29 -0.97
CA ASN A 150 18.95 -0.09 -2.22
C ASN A 150 18.18 0.73 -3.26
N LYS A 151 16.89 0.96 -3.03
CA LYS A 151 16.01 1.54 -4.04
C LYS A 151 15.65 3.00 -3.79
N ILE A 152 15.89 3.51 -2.60
CA ILE A 152 15.54 4.88 -2.17
C ILE A 152 16.77 5.79 -2.16
#